data_30faf8b18830934b1b5c049c2974551c
#
_entry.id   30faf8b18830934b1b5c049c2974551c
#
_cell.length_a   1.000
_cell.length_b   1.000
_cell.length_c   1.000
_cell.angle_alpha   90.00
_cell.angle_beta   90.00
_cell.angle_gamma   90.00
#
_symmetry.space_group_name_H-M   'P 1'
#
loop_
_entity.id
_entity.type
_entity.pdbx_description
1 polymer ?
#
loop_
_entity_poly.entity_id
_entity_poly.type
_entity_poly.pdbx_seq_one_letter_code
_entity_poly.pdbx_strand_id
1 'polypeptide(L)'
;MATERTDPPTEDEKWLVVDGRRWRRTDPAIPEDALARLKSHLGRGRSGVRTAAGDAELAATRHRTQLAKVGLGERGPKWWEQTDAERRERRESALAELDALDD
;
A
#
# COMPACT_ATOMS: atom_id res chain seq x y z
N MET A 1 15.50 -22.67 -14.66
CA MET A 1 14.27 -22.74 -15.09
C MET A 1 13.30 -22.03 -14.21
N ALA A 2 12.35 -21.59 -14.77
CA ALA A 2 11.47 -20.76 -14.05
C ALA A 2 10.76 -21.55 -12.99
N THR A 3 10.69 -20.97 -11.85
CA THR A 3 9.91 -21.53 -10.82
C THR A 3 8.72 -20.68 -10.56
N GLU A 4 8.30 -19.93 -11.61
CA GLU A 4 7.21 -19.04 -11.42
C GLU A 4 5.96 -19.76 -11.09
N ARG A 5 5.20 -19.16 -10.21
CA ARG A 5 3.89 -19.65 -9.93
C ARG A 5 3.02 -19.41 -11.13
N THR A 6 2.39 -20.45 -11.59
CA THR A 6 1.42 -20.32 -12.67
C THR A 6 0.00 -20.27 -12.11
N ASP A 7 -0.16 -20.65 -10.85
CA ASP A 7 -1.47 -20.63 -10.23
C ASP A 7 -1.87 -19.25 -9.76
N PRO A 8 -3.14 -18.87 -9.90
CA PRO A 8 -3.58 -17.59 -9.36
C PRO A 8 -3.54 -17.63 -7.83
N PRO A 9 -3.45 -16.47 -7.18
CA PRO A 9 -3.46 -16.41 -5.71
C PRO A 9 -4.75 -17.00 -5.17
N THR A 10 -4.65 -17.68 -4.04
CA THR A 10 -5.83 -18.20 -3.34
C THR A 10 -6.52 -17.07 -2.59
N GLU A 11 -7.73 -17.34 -2.11
CA GLU A 11 -8.46 -16.35 -1.32
C GLU A 11 -7.68 -15.95 -0.07
N ASP A 12 -7.04 -16.91 0.59
CA ASP A 12 -6.24 -16.62 1.79
C ASP A 12 -5.02 -15.76 1.48
N GLU A 13 -4.51 -15.83 0.26
CA GLU A 13 -3.38 -15.01 -0.15
C GLU A 13 -3.80 -13.58 -0.49
N LYS A 14 -5.06 -13.37 -0.83
CA LYS A 14 -5.60 -12.07 -1.20
C LYS A 14 -6.13 -11.29 -0.01
N TRP A 15 -6.72 -11.97 0.96
CA TRP A 15 -7.53 -11.36 2.00
C TRP A 15 -7.09 -11.75 3.40
N LEU A 16 -7.22 -10.80 4.30
CA LEU A 16 -7.00 -11.00 5.72
C LEU A 16 -8.32 -10.67 6.42
N VAL A 17 -8.74 -11.50 7.35
CA VAL A 17 -9.96 -11.27 8.12
C VAL A 17 -9.57 -10.81 9.52
N VAL A 18 -10.06 -9.64 9.92
CA VAL A 18 -9.82 -9.09 11.25
C VAL A 18 -11.16 -8.60 11.78
N ASP A 19 -11.55 -9.12 12.92
CA ASP A 19 -12.82 -8.76 13.57
C ASP A 19 -14.02 -8.91 12.62
N GLY A 20 -14.02 -9.97 11.84
CA GLY A 20 -15.11 -10.25 10.90
C GLY A 20 -15.08 -9.44 9.62
N ARG A 21 -14.13 -8.57 9.45
CA ARG A 21 -14.01 -7.76 8.22
C ARG A 21 -12.87 -8.25 7.37
N ARG A 22 -13.08 -8.22 6.05
CA ARG A 22 -12.04 -8.61 5.09
C ARG A 22 -11.23 -7.38 4.72
N TRP A 23 -9.92 -7.55 4.77
CA TRP A 23 -8.97 -6.53 4.33
C TRP A 23 -8.08 -7.14 3.28
N ARG A 24 -7.77 -6.37 2.25
CA ARG A 24 -6.86 -6.84 1.20
C ARG A 24 -5.45 -6.93 1.77
N ARG A 25 -4.78 -8.06 1.49
CA ARG A 25 -3.38 -8.20 1.91
C ARG A 25 -2.48 -7.35 1.04
N THR A 26 -1.29 -7.04 1.56
CA THR A 26 -0.25 -6.32 0.84
C THR A 26 0.19 -7.15 -0.38
N ASP A 27 0.48 -6.46 -1.49
CA ASP A 27 1.04 -7.10 -2.69
C ASP A 27 2.36 -7.78 -2.35
N PRO A 28 2.47 -9.11 -2.54
CA PRO A 28 3.69 -9.83 -2.18
C PRO A 28 4.86 -9.60 -3.13
N ALA A 29 4.64 -8.95 -4.26
CA ALA A 29 5.69 -8.71 -5.26
C ALA A 29 6.48 -7.43 -5.02
N ILE A 30 6.17 -6.66 -3.98
CA ILE A 30 6.87 -5.41 -3.70
C ILE A 30 8.27 -5.71 -3.16
N PRO A 31 9.34 -5.14 -3.78
CA PRO A 31 10.70 -5.32 -3.26
C PRO A 31 10.84 -4.81 -1.83
N GLU A 32 11.74 -5.40 -1.07
CA GLU A 32 11.89 -5.10 0.35
C GLU A 32 12.13 -3.64 0.67
N ASP A 33 12.95 -2.97 -0.11
CA ASP A 33 13.25 -1.55 0.13
C ASP A 33 12.03 -0.67 -0.12
N ALA A 34 11.31 -0.94 -1.20
CA ALA A 34 10.08 -0.20 -1.50
C ALA A 34 9.02 -0.50 -0.44
N LEU A 35 8.93 -1.75 -0.01
CA LEU A 35 7.98 -2.16 1.02
C LEU A 35 8.24 -1.41 2.33
N ALA A 36 9.50 -1.34 2.74
CA ALA A 36 9.88 -0.65 3.96
C ALA A 36 9.53 0.83 3.90
N ARG A 37 9.77 1.47 2.75
CA ARG A 37 9.45 2.88 2.56
C ARG A 37 7.94 3.13 2.62
N LEU A 38 7.17 2.27 1.96
CA LEU A 38 5.71 2.39 1.99
C LEU A 38 5.15 2.19 3.39
N LYS A 39 5.69 1.21 4.11
CA LYS A 39 5.26 0.96 5.50
C LYS A 39 5.62 2.11 6.42
N SER A 40 6.77 2.74 6.19
CA SER A 40 7.18 3.89 6.97
C SER A 40 6.19 5.05 6.80
N HIS A 41 5.80 5.33 5.54
CA HIS A 41 4.80 6.36 5.29
C HIS A 41 3.45 6.00 5.90
N LEU A 42 3.07 4.74 5.83
CA LEU A 42 1.81 4.28 6.42
C LEU A 42 1.79 4.50 7.93
N GLY A 43 2.89 4.16 8.60
CA GLY A 43 3.01 4.36 10.04
C GLY A 43 2.95 5.83 10.43
N ARG A 44 3.62 6.70 9.64
CA ARG A 44 3.58 8.14 9.87
C ARG A 44 2.17 8.69 9.67
N GLY A 45 1.46 8.20 8.66
CA GLY A 45 0.07 8.60 8.43
C GLY A 45 -0.83 8.21 9.60
N ARG A 46 -0.67 6.99 10.10
CA ARG A 46 -1.49 6.52 11.22
C ARG A 46 -1.20 7.29 12.51
N SER A 47 0.07 7.55 12.78
CA SER A 47 0.45 8.37 13.93
C SER A 47 -0.10 9.78 13.80
N GLY A 48 0.00 10.35 12.62
CA GLY A 48 -0.44 11.70 12.36
C GLY A 48 -1.93 11.89 12.58
N VAL A 49 -2.74 10.87 12.29
CA VAL A 49 -4.17 10.95 12.56
C VAL A 49 -4.45 11.20 14.04
N ARG A 50 -3.67 10.56 14.91
CA ARG A 50 -3.86 10.70 16.34
C ARG A 50 -3.37 12.05 16.88
N THR A 51 -2.43 12.67 16.19
CA THR A 51 -1.79 13.91 16.68
C THR A 51 -2.17 15.14 15.87
N ALA A 52 -3.02 15.00 14.86
CA ALA A 52 -3.41 16.13 14.02
C ALA A 52 -4.09 17.21 14.85
N ALA A 53 -3.66 18.46 14.62
CA ALA A 53 -4.14 19.60 15.39
C ALA A 53 -5.39 20.24 14.80
N GLY A 54 -5.78 19.87 13.58
CA GLY A 54 -6.96 20.44 12.95
C GLY A 54 -7.28 19.73 11.66
N ASP A 55 -8.32 20.22 10.97
CA ASP A 55 -8.84 19.57 9.77
C ASP A 55 -7.81 19.49 8.64
N ALA A 56 -7.02 20.53 8.46
CA ALA A 56 -6.00 20.52 7.40
C ALA A 56 -4.93 19.48 7.64
N GLU A 57 -4.46 19.38 8.89
CA GLU A 57 -3.45 18.36 9.22
C GLU A 57 -4.02 16.97 9.14
N LEU A 58 -5.28 16.81 9.56
CA LEU A 58 -5.94 15.52 9.50
C LEU A 58 -6.10 15.07 8.05
N ALA A 59 -6.51 15.99 7.16
CA ALA A 59 -6.65 15.68 5.75
C ALA A 59 -5.32 15.29 5.11
N ALA A 60 -4.24 16.02 5.45
CA ALA A 60 -2.91 15.71 4.93
C ALA A 60 -2.43 14.34 5.37
N THR A 61 -2.68 14.02 6.63
CA THR A 61 -2.30 12.73 7.21
C THR A 61 -3.07 11.58 6.57
N ARG A 62 -4.37 11.78 6.35
CA ARG A 62 -5.20 10.77 5.68
C ARG A 62 -4.78 10.59 4.23
N HIS A 63 -4.35 11.66 3.58
CA HIS A 63 -3.86 11.58 2.21
C HIS A 63 -2.58 10.72 2.15
N ARG A 64 -1.65 10.92 3.11
CA ARG A 64 -0.44 10.09 3.20
C ARG A 64 -0.81 8.62 3.39
N THR A 65 -1.74 8.34 4.28
CA THR A 65 -2.19 6.96 4.54
C THR A 65 -2.78 6.34 3.28
N GLN A 66 -3.60 7.09 2.56
CA GLN A 66 -4.25 6.62 1.33
C GLN A 66 -3.20 6.27 0.27
N LEU A 67 -2.23 7.16 0.04
CA LEU A 67 -1.17 6.93 -0.93
C LEU A 67 -0.34 5.70 -0.57
N ALA A 68 0.00 5.54 0.71
CA ALA A 68 0.78 4.40 1.16
C ALA A 68 0.02 3.10 0.93
N LYS A 69 -1.27 3.07 1.24
CA LYS A 69 -2.08 1.88 1.03
C LYS A 69 -2.25 1.54 -0.44
N VAL A 70 -2.38 2.54 -1.30
CA VAL A 70 -2.44 2.31 -2.75
C VAL A 70 -1.11 1.69 -3.22
N GLY A 71 0.02 2.25 -2.78
CA GLY A 71 1.32 1.70 -3.15
C GLY A 71 1.52 0.27 -2.68
N LEU A 72 0.99 -0.07 -1.51
CA LEU A 72 1.08 -1.42 -0.96
C LEU A 72 0.12 -2.41 -1.64
N GLY A 73 -0.78 -1.92 -2.49
CA GLY A 73 -1.77 -2.77 -3.13
C GLY A 73 -2.98 -3.06 -2.26
N GLU A 74 -3.08 -2.41 -1.11
CA GLU A 74 -4.18 -2.62 -0.17
C GLU A 74 -5.41 -1.81 -0.50
N ARG A 75 -5.28 -0.82 -1.39
CA ARG A 75 -6.37 0.00 -1.91
C ARG A 75 -6.16 0.25 -3.39
N GLY A 76 -7.21 0.68 -4.06
CA GLY A 76 -7.17 0.93 -5.49
C GLY A 76 -7.25 -0.36 -6.28
N PRO A 77 -6.57 -0.45 -7.41
CA PRO A 77 -6.63 -1.66 -8.23
C PRO A 77 -6.15 -2.87 -7.44
N LYS A 78 -6.81 -4.01 -7.67
CA LYS A 78 -6.43 -5.25 -6.99
C LYS A 78 -5.10 -5.73 -7.56
N TRP A 79 -4.10 -5.93 -6.69
CA TRP A 79 -2.75 -6.26 -7.14
C TRP A 79 -2.70 -7.57 -7.94
N TRP A 80 -3.57 -8.52 -7.60
CA TRP A 80 -3.58 -9.82 -8.31
C TRP A 80 -4.21 -9.74 -9.71
N GLU A 81 -4.80 -8.61 -10.06
CA GLU A 81 -5.33 -8.37 -11.40
C GLU A 81 -4.40 -7.49 -12.25
N GLN A 82 -3.30 -7.04 -11.67
CA GLN A 82 -2.36 -6.17 -12.35
C GLN A 82 -1.18 -6.96 -12.91
N THR A 83 -0.66 -6.51 -14.04
CA THR A 83 0.58 -7.05 -14.59
C THR A 83 1.76 -6.58 -13.74
N ASP A 84 2.92 -7.19 -13.93
CA ASP A 84 4.13 -6.78 -13.21
C ASP A 84 4.46 -5.31 -13.46
N ALA A 85 4.29 -4.86 -14.70
CA ALA A 85 4.55 -3.46 -15.03
C ALA A 85 3.57 -2.54 -14.33
N GLU A 86 2.30 -2.91 -14.27
CA GLU A 86 1.28 -2.12 -13.56
C GLU A 86 1.55 -2.06 -12.07
N ARG A 87 1.99 -3.17 -11.49
CA ARG A 87 2.33 -3.20 -10.06
C ARG A 87 3.52 -2.28 -9.76
N ARG A 88 4.52 -2.32 -10.63
CA ARG A 88 5.68 -1.44 -10.48
C ARG A 88 5.27 0.03 -10.58
N GLU A 89 4.50 0.35 -11.60
CA GLU A 89 4.04 1.72 -11.80
C GLU A 89 3.24 2.21 -10.58
N ARG A 90 2.36 1.40 -10.05
CA ARG A 90 1.55 1.75 -8.90
C ARG A 90 2.43 2.11 -7.70
N ARG A 91 3.40 1.25 -7.35
CA ARG A 91 4.22 1.51 -6.17
C ARG A 91 5.21 2.65 -6.38
N GLU A 92 5.76 2.78 -7.59
CA GLU A 92 6.69 3.86 -7.86
C GLU A 92 5.99 5.21 -7.88
N SER A 93 4.81 5.28 -8.46
CA SER A 93 4.02 6.52 -8.44
C SER A 93 3.63 6.90 -7.02
N ALA A 94 3.20 5.93 -6.23
CA ALA A 94 2.82 6.20 -4.84
C ALA A 94 4.02 6.72 -4.05
N LEU A 95 5.19 6.09 -4.21
CA LEU A 95 6.39 6.54 -3.50
C LEU A 95 6.82 7.92 -3.93
N ALA A 96 6.73 8.23 -5.23
CA ALA A 96 7.09 9.55 -5.72
C ALA A 96 6.19 10.62 -5.09
N GLU A 97 4.91 10.37 -5.02
CA GLU A 97 3.98 11.32 -4.41
C GLU A 97 4.19 11.43 -2.90
N LEU A 98 4.46 10.30 -2.24
CA LEU A 98 4.72 10.31 -0.79
C LEU A 98 6.01 11.07 -0.46
N ASP A 99 7.05 10.83 -1.23
CA ASP A 99 8.33 11.53 -1.01
C ASP A 99 8.17 13.02 -1.25
N ALA A 100 7.34 13.41 -2.20
CA ALA A 100 7.07 14.81 -2.48
C ALA A 100 6.37 15.52 -1.32
N LEU A 101 5.62 14.78 -0.49
CA LEU A 101 4.98 15.38 0.68
C LEU A 101 6.00 15.84 1.72
N ASP A 102 7.19 15.29 1.69
CA ASP A 102 8.25 15.61 2.67
C ASP A 102 9.19 16.70 2.19
N ASP A 103 9.03 17.20 0.99
CA ASP A 103 9.87 18.26 0.43
C ASP A 103 9.40 19.65 0.86
#